data_aaa8df825b1545f6f88061d42efaf894
#
_entry.id   aaa8df825b1545f6f88061d42efaf894
#
_cell.length_a   1.000
_cell.length_b   1.000
_cell.length_c   1.000
_cell.angle_alpha   90.00
_cell.angle_beta   90.00
_cell.angle_gamma   90.00
#
_symmetry.space_group_name_H-M   'P 1'
#
loop_
_entity.id
_entity.type
_entity.pdbx_description
1 polymer ?
#
loop_
_entity_poly.entity_id
_entity_poly.type
_entity_poly.pdbx_seq_one_letter_code
_entity_poly.pdbx_strand_id
1 'polypeptide(L)'
;EVDVESYDFSQDKSFDITAGGIQAAEDTVTLAMQKMADEVKEKSGGTITITVSPAAQLGDATSQMEAVSLGTQEMFVDAGSWLSTFVDDAQVTSMFFLFKDEDHYRKFLESDINADMEQQLIDQQGIRVVANNWLRSPRSISCSKEIQSLGDLKGLKMRVPDIKSYMESATALGLGTAQVAWGETYLALQQGVVDACESPLDSIYTMKFYEPTKQVTLTEHIRDNAAVYMNDALYGELSSAQKKS
;
A
#
# COMPACT_ATOMS: atom_id res chain seq x y z
N GLU A 1 31.14 -3.74 -6.56
CA GLU A 1 29.69 -3.83 -6.84
C GLU A 1 29.38 -5.24 -7.35
N VAL A 2 28.42 -5.97 -6.75
CA VAL A 2 28.10 -7.34 -7.18
C VAL A 2 27.31 -7.25 -8.48
N ASP A 3 27.77 -7.93 -9.54
CA ASP A 3 27.05 -8.13 -10.77
C ASP A 3 26.17 -9.39 -10.63
N VAL A 4 24.86 -9.18 -10.53
CA VAL A 4 23.88 -10.24 -10.30
C VAL A 4 23.78 -11.20 -11.48
N GLU A 5 23.97 -10.71 -12.72
CA GLU A 5 23.86 -11.55 -13.94
C GLU A 5 24.98 -12.62 -14.04
N SER A 6 26.13 -12.37 -13.42
CA SER A 6 27.27 -13.29 -13.42
C SER A 6 27.52 -13.96 -12.07
N TYR A 7 26.71 -13.68 -11.05
CA TYR A 7 26.91 -14.18 -9.70
C TYR A 7 26.49 -15.65 -9.56
N ASP A 8 27.29 -16.45 -8.90
CA ASP A 8 26.96 -17.84 -8.56
C ASP A 8 26.24 -17.94 -7.22
N PHE A 9 24.92 -18.07 -7.27
CA PHE A 9 24.05 -18.20 -6.10
C PHE A 9 24.09 -19.59 -5.45
N SER A 10 24.81 -20.57 -5.99
CA SER A 10 24.80 -21.97 -5.48
C SER A 10 25.22 -22.13 -4.04
N GLN A 11 25.95 -21.17 -3.50
CA GLN A 11 26.42 -21.15 -2.11
C GLN A 11 25.55 -20.28 -1.18
N ASP A 12 24.58 -19.55 -1.73
CA ASP A 12 23.72 -18.70 -0.93
C ASP A 12 22.63 -19.53 -0.22
N LYS A 13 22.23 -19.06 0.96
CA LYS A 13 21.07 -19.62 1.68
C LYS A 13 19.81 -19.41 0.86
N SER A 14 18.94 -20.43 0.80
CA SER A 14 17.63 -20.31 0.17
C SER A 14 16.59 -19.73 1.13
N PHE A 15 15.65 -18.97 0.57
CA PHE A 15 14.56 -18.33 1.29
C PHE A 15 13.24 -18.57 0.57
N ASP A 16 12.24 -19.05 1.33
CA ASP A 16 10.85 -19.09 0.91
C ASP A 16 10.11 -17.95 1.63
N ILE A 17 9.66 -16.97 0.88
CA ILE A 17 9.05 -15.72 1.38
C ILE A 17 7.56 -15.74 1.08
N THR A 18 6.73 -15.47 2.08
CA THR A 18 5.30 -15.21 1.89
C THR A 18 5.07 -13.70 1.80
N ALA A 19 4.57 -13.23 0.66
CA ALA A 19 4.19 -11.85 0.44
C ALA A 19 2.67 -11.71 0.48
N GLY A 20 2.15 -11.09 1.53
CA GLY A 20 0.74 -10.80 1.66
C GLY A 20 0.34 -9.48 1.02
N GLY A 21 -0.93 -9.35 0.65
CA GLY A 21 -1.55 -8.14 0.16
C GLY A 21 -3.06 -8.16 0.38
N ILE A 22 -3.70 -6.98 0.41
CA ILE A 22 -5.14 -6.89 0.63
C ILE A 22 -5.93 -6.67 -0.66
N GLN A 23 -5.26 -6.35 -1.77
CA GLN A 23 -5.88 -6.09 -3.06
C GLN A 23 -6.36 -7.39 -3.73
N ALA A 24 -7.36 -7.27 -4.61
CA ALA A 24 -7.87 -8.38 -5.40
C ALA A 24 -6.76 -9.03 -6.26
N ALA A 25 -6.95 -10.28 -6.67
CA ALA A 25 -5.95 -11.00 -7.45
C ALA A 25 -5.61 -10.32 -8.80
N GLU A 26 -6.59 -9.66 -9.40
CA GLU A 26 -6.46 -8.93 -10.67
C GLU A 26 -6.08 -7.45 -10.50
N ASP A 27 -5.89 -6.96 -9.27
CA ASP A 27 -5.43 -5.58 -9.02
C ASP A 27 -3.98 -5.39 -9.49
N THR A 28 -3.66 -4.19 -9.96
CA THR A 28 -2.33 -3.86 -10.50
C THR A 28 -1.23 -4.09 -9.48
N VAL A 29 -1.48 -3.86 -8.19
CA VAL A 29 -0.51 -4.15 -7.11
C VAL A 29 -0.24 -5.65 -7.01
N THR A 30 -1.29 -6.48 -7.03
CA THR A 30 -1.12 -7.95 -6.96
C THR A 30 -0.38 -8.49 -8.19
N LEU A 31 -0.70 -7.98 -9.38
CA LEU A 31 0.00 -8.35 -10.61
C LEU A 31 1.48 -7.92 -10.57
N ALA A 32 1.77 -6.75 -9.99
CA ALA A 32 3.14 -6.30 -9.79
C ALA A 32 3.90 -7.18 -8.77
N MET A 33 3.22 -7.60 -7.69
CA MET A 33 3.79 -8.56 -6.73
C MET A 33 4.17 -9.87 -7.42
N GLN A 34 3.28 -10.42 -8.26
CA GLN A 34 3.56 -11.66 -8.97
C GLN A 34 4.74 -11.50 -9.92
N LYS A 35 4.79 -10.41 -10.66
CA LYS A 35 5.92 -10.11 -11.54
C LYS A 35 7.23 -9.96 -10.75
N MET A 36 7.23 -9.26 -9.62
CA MET A 36 8.38 -9.15 -8.74
C MET A 36 8.83 -10.55 -8.25
N ALA A 37 7.89 -11.40 -7.83
CA ALA A 37 8.19 -12.75 -7.37
C ALA A 37 8.88 -13.59 -8.46
N ASP A 38 8.40 -13.52 -9.69
CA ASP A 38 8.97 -14.24 -10.83
C ASP A 38 10.38 -13.70 -11.16
N GLU A 39 10.56 -12.38 -11.20
CA GLU A 39 11.85 -11.74 -11.49
C GLU A 39 12.89 -12.01 -10.38
N VAL A 40 12.50 -11.91 -9.11
CA VAL A 40 13.41 -12.21 -7.97
C VAL A 40 13.84 -13.67 -8.02
N LYS A 41 12.92 -14.61 -8.31
CA LYS A 41 13.27 -16.02 -8.46
C LYS A 41 14.28 -16.25 -9.58
N GLU A 42 14.07 -15.63 -10.73
CA GLU A 42 14.99 -15.74 -11.87
C GLU A 42 16.36 -15.14 -11.54
N LYS A 43 16.40 -13.90 -11.04
CA LYS A 43 17.64 -13.15 -10.78
C LYS A 43 18.43 -13.68 -9.60
N SER A 44 17.78 -14.33 -8.62
CA SER A 44 18.44 -14.98 -7.48
C SER A 44 18.92 -16.42 -7.78
N GLY A 45 18.83 -16.86 -9.04
CA GLY A 45 19.14 -18.25 -9.40
C GLY A 45 18.23 -19.26 -8.69
N GLY A 46 17.02 -18.85 -8.27
CA GLY A 46 16.05 -19.67 -7.55
C GLY A 46 16.30 -19.80 -6.06
N THR A 47 17.29 -19.09 -5.50
CA THR A 47 17.55 -19.12 -4.04
C THR A 47 16.52 -18.29 -3.24
N ILE A 48 15.78 -17.39 -3.88
CA ILE A 48 14.62 -16.73 -3.28
C ILE A 48 13.38 -17.10 -4.06
N THR A 49 12.37 -17.65 -3.34
CA THR A 49 11.03 -17.88 -3.87
C THR A 49 10.03 -17.05 -3.08
N ILE A 50 9.14 -16.33 -3.78
CA ILE A 50 8.10 -15.51 -3.15
C ILE A 50 6.74 -16.09 -3.52
N THR A 51 5.96 -16.47 -2.51
CA THR A 51 4.56 -16.89 -2.66
C THR A 51 3.65 -15.69 -2.39
N VAL A 52 2.86 -15.30 -3.40
CA VAL A 52 1.93 -14.17 -3.31
C VAL A 52 0.59 -14.62 -2.75
N SER A 53 0.13 -13.98 -1.67
CA SER A 53 -1.16 -14.21 -1.00
C SER A 53 -2.01 -12.94 -1.04
N PRO A 54 -2.85 -12.74 -2.08
CA PRO A 54 -3.65 -11.55 -2.27
C PRO A 54 -4.97 -11.58 -1.48
N ALA A 55 -5.81 -10.56 -1.68
CA ALA A 55 -7.20 -10.49 -1.20
C ALA A 55 -7.35 -10.71 0.31
N ALA A 56 -6.41 -10.17 1.09
CA ALA A 56 -6.39 -10.27 2.55
C ALA A 56 -6.43 -11.72 3.09
N GLN A 57 -5.90 -12.70 2.36
CA GLN A 57 -5.85 -14.10 2.80
C GLN A 57 -5.07 -14.29 4.11
N LEU A 58 -4.12 -13.41 4.40
CA LEU A 58 -3.30 -13.43 5.61
C LEU A 58 -3.79 -12.45 6.70
N GLY A 59 -4.95 -11.84 6.51
CA GLY A 59 -5.52 -10.84 7.40
C GLY A 59 -5.62 -9.46 6.74
N ASP A 60 -6.16 -8.48 7.48
CA ASP A 60 -6.21 -7.10 7.04
C ASP A 60 -4.82 -6.44 7.06
N ALA A 61 -4.72 -5.20 6.58
CA ALA A 61 -3.44 -4.52 6.45
C ALA A 61 -2.73 -4.32 7.80
N THR A 62 -3.46 -3.94 8.84
CA THR A 62 -2.90 -3.73 10.18
C THR A 62 -2.30 -5.02 10.73
N SER A 63 -3.08 -6.11 10.68
CA SER A 63 -2.63 -7.44 11.12
C SER A 63 -1.40 -7.93 10.36
N GLN A 64 -1.35 -7.68 9.03
CA GLN A 64 -0.19 -8.09 8.22
C GLN A 64 1.05 -7.23 8.51
N MET A 65 0.92 -5.92 8.69
CA MET A 65 2.04 -5.06 9.11
C MET A 65 2.60 -5.48 10.49
N GLU A 66 1.72 -5.80 11.45
CA GLU A 66 2.13 -6.35 12.74
C GLU A 66 2.83 -7.70 12.60
N ALA A 67 2.33 -8.59 11.74
CA ALA A 67 2.94 -9.89 11.47
C ALA A 67 4.34 -9.75 10.84
N VAL A 68 4.55 -8.77 9.96
CA VAL A 68 5.87 -8.46 9.39
C VAL A 68 6.80 -7.92 10.48
N SER A 69 6.32 -7.04 11.37
CA SER A 69 7.10 -6.54 12.51
C SER A 69 7.57 -7.69 13.41
N LEU A 70 6.68 -8.63 13.71
CA LEU A 70 6.96 -9.80 14.56
C LEU A 70 7.78 -10.90 13.86
N GLY A 71 7.96 -10.82 12.53
CA GLY A 71 8.63 -11.84 11.74
C GLY A 71 7.84 -13.15 11.55
N THR A 72 6.51 -13.11 11.78
CA THR A 72 5.60 -14.24 11.53
C THR A 72 5.05 -14.25 10.10
N GLN A 73 5.24 -13.16 9.38
CA GLN A 73 5.06 -12.98 7.94
C GLN A 73 6.30 -12.26 7.42
N GLU A 74 6.81 -12.67 6.25
CA GLU A 74 8.07 -12.13 5.73
C GLU A 74 7.88 -10.79 5.03
N MET A 75 6.77 -10.64 4.26
CA MET A 75 6.55 -9.48 3.39
C MET A 75 5.07 -9.10 3.32
N PHE A 76 4.80 -7.80 3.26
CA PHE A 76 3.49 -7.22 2.97
C PHE A 76 3.64 -6.17 1.88
N VAL A 77 2.70 -6.14 0.92
CA VAL A 77 2.73 -5.18 -0.19
C VAL A 77 1.37 -4.51 -0.31
N ASP A 78 1.35 -3.20 -0.10
CA ASP A 78 0.17 -2.35 -0.27
C ASP A 78 0.58 -0.87 -0.27
N ALA A 79 -0.38 0.05 -0.10
CA ALA A 79 -0.13 1.49 -0.12
C ALA A 79 1.04 1.92 0.78
N GLY A 80 1.88 2.83 0.27
CA GLY A 80 3.00 3.39 1.02
C GLY A 80 2.59 4.13 2.28
N SER A 81 1.33 4.57 2.35
CA SER A 81 0.77 5.24 3.53
C SER A 81 0.68 4.38 4.79
N TRP A 82 0.78 3.05 4.69
CA TRP A 82 0.81 2.17 5.88
C TRP A 82 2.02 2.41 6.78
N LEU A 83 3.11 2.99 6.28
CA LEU A 83 4.22 3.49 7.08
C LEU A 83 3.74 4.40 8.24
N SER A 84 2.73 5.22 7.99
CA SER A 84 2.20 6.20 8.96
C SER A 84 1.44 5.59 10.14
N THR A 85 1.15 4.29 10.12
CA THR A 85 0.57 3.62 11.29
C THR A 85 1.57 3.47 12.44
N PHE A 86 2.86 3.54 12.14
CA PHE A 86 3.94 3.38 13.11
C PHE A 86 4.84 4.61 13.23
N VAL A 87 4.91 5.44 12.19
CA VAL A 87 5.76 6.63 12.13
C VAL A 87 4.86 7.86 11.99
N ASP A 88 4.71 8.63 13.06
CA ASP A 88 3.79 9.78 13.08
C ASP A 88 4.12 10.84 12.02
N ASP A 89 5.38 11.11 11.76
CA ASP A 89 5.81 12.06 10.74
C ASP A 89 5.34 11.65 9.33
N ALA A 90 5.18 10.36 9.08
CA ALA A 90 4.72 9.83 7.81
C ALA A 90 3.23 10.07 7.53
N GLN A 91 2.45 10.58 8.49
CA GLN A 91 1.07 11.03 8.25
C GLN A 91 0.98 12.05 7.11
N VAL A 92 2.06 12.80 6.86
CA VAL A 92 2.15 13.76 5.77
C VAL A 92 1.95 13.11 4.39
N THR A 93 2.33 11.84 4.22
CA THR A 93 2.29 11.14 2.93
C THR A 93 0.88 10.94 2.36
N SER A 94 -0.13 10.94 3.22
CA SER A 94 -1.53 10.70 2.88
C SER A 94 -2.48 11.87 3.25
N MET A 95 -1.94 13.04 3.51
CA MET A 95 -2.74 14.27 3.61
C MET A 95 -3.33 14.63 2.26
N PHE A 96 -4.63 14.97 2.24
CA PHE A 96 -5.32 15.31 1.00
C PHE A 96 -4.76 16.59 0.38
N PHE A 97 -4.55 16.56 -0.93
CA PHE A 97 -4.07 17.69 -1.76
C PHE A 97 -2.68 18.23 -1.41
N LEU A 98 -1.86 17.48 -0.67
CA LEU A 98 -0.51 17.93 -0.32
C LEU A 98 0.40 17.95 -1.54
N PHE A 99 0.41 16.87 -2.33
CA PHE A 99 1.29 16.77 -3.49
C PHE A 99 0.59 17.28 -4.74
N LYS A 100 1.22 18.28 -5.38
CA LYS A 100 0.68 18.97 -6.53
C LYS A 100 0.48 18.05 -7.73
N ASP A 101 1.48 17.20 -8.01
CA ASP A 101 1.53 16.32 -9.16
C ASP A 101 2.40 15.10 -8.84
N GLU A 102 2.51 14.16 -9.80
CA GLU A 102 3.30 12.95 -9.66
C GLU A 102 4.79 13.24 -9.49
N ASP A 103 5.33 14.24 -10.20
CA ASP A 103 6.75 14.61 -10.10
C ASP A 103 7.09 15.15 -8.69
N HIS A 104 6.18 15.91 -8.08
CA HIS A 104 6.35 16.38 -6.70
C HIS A 104 6.33 15.20 -5.73
N TYR A 105 5.42 14.24 -5.92
CA TYR A 105 5.35 13.06 -5.07
C TYR A 105 6.58 12.15 -5.25
N ARG A 106 7.03 11.91 -6.48
CA ARG A 106 8.24 11.15 -6.77
C ARG A 106 9.47 11.74 -6.09
N LYS A 107 9.66 13.07 -6.18
CA LYS A 107 10.76 13.77 -5.49
C LYS A 107 10.70 13.63 -3.97
N PHE A 108 9.50 13.57 -3.41
CA PHE A 108 9.32 13.31 -2.00
C PHE A 108 9.75 11.87 -1.66
N LEU A 109 9.29 10.87 -2.41
CA LEU A 109 9.67 9.46 -2.19
C LEU A 109 11.19 9.24 -2.29
N GLU A 110 11.88 10.01 -3.12
CA GLU A 110 13.35 9.97 -3.33
C GLU A 110 14.12 10.87 -2.35
N SER A 111 13.44 11.60 -1.46
CA SER A 111 14.07 12.57 -0.57
C SER A 111 14.62 11.94 0.70
N ASP A 112 15.60 12.62 1.31
CA ASP A 112 16.14 12.29 2.64
C ASP A 112 15.02 12.28 3.71
N ILE A 113 13.98 13.12 3.56
CA ILE A 113 12.84 13.17 4.48
C ILE A 113 12.10 11.83 4.49
N ASN A 114 11.82 11.26 3.31
CA ASN A 114 11.18 9.95 3.22
C ASN A 114 12.11 8.84 3.71
N ALA A 115 13.39 8.90 3.36
CA ALA A 115 14.40 7.94 3.83
C ALA A 115 14.52 7.93 5.37
N ASP A 116 14.45 9.10 6.02
CA ASP A 116 14.45 9.20 7.48
C ASP A 116 13.19 8.57 8.10
N MET A 117 12.02 8.72 7.48
CA MET A 117 10.78 8.06 7.92
C MET A 117 10.85 6.54 7.77
N GLU A 118 11.40 6.04 6.66
CA GLU A 118 11.62 4.61 6.45
C GLU A 118 12.64 4.04 7.45
N GLN A 119 13.69 4.81 7.81
CA GLN A 119 14.63 4.40 8.85
C GLN A 119 13.96 4.35 10.23
N GLN A 120 13.08 5.30 10.57
CA GLN A 120 12.30 5.25 11.80
C GLN A 120 11.42 3.98 11.88
N LEU A 121 10.84 3.54 10.75
CA LEU A 121 10.07 2.29 10.71
C LEU A 121 10.95 1.06 11.03
N ILE A 122 12.17 1.02 10.53
CA ILE A 122 13.15 -0.02 10.87
C ILE A 122 13.46 0.02 12.36
N ASP A 123 13.81 1.19 12.88
CA ASP A 123 14.26 1.37 14.28
C ASP A 123 13.15 1.05 15.30
N GLN A 124 11.90 1.40 14.96
CA GLN A 124 10.76 1.23 15.88
C GLN A 124 10.08 -0.14 15.75
N GLN A 125 10.04 -0.72 14.55
CA GLN A 125 9.23 -1.90 14.27
C GLN A 125 9.97 -3.06 13.60
N GLY A 126 11.24 -2.88 13.22
CA GLY A 126 11.97 -3.90 12.47
C GLY A 126 11.36 -4.17 11.09
N ILE A 127 10.69 -3.20 10.49
CA ILE A 127 10.12 -3.28 9.15
C ILE A 127 10.94 -2.41 8.22
N ARG A 128 11.39 -2.98 7.11
CA ARG A 128 12.10 -2.29 6.03
C ARG A 128 11.18 -2.07 4.85
N VAL A 129 11.22 -0.87 4.28
CA VAL A 129 10.66 -0.61 2.95
C VAL A 129 11.74 -0.98 1.92
N VAL A 130 11.54 -2.06 1.18
CA VAL A 130 12.50 -2.51 0.15
C VAL A 130 12.22 -1.91 -1.22
N ALA A 131 10.99 -1.46 -1.47
CA ALA A 131 10.61 -0.67 -2.64
C ALA A 131 9.42 0.23 -2.30
N ASN A 132 9.42 1.47 -2.82
CA ASN A 132 8.35 2.45 -2.62
C ASN A 132 7.97 3.21 -3.90
N ASN A 133 8.46 2.74 -5.06
CA ASN A 133 8.37 3.45 -6.33
C ASN A 133 7.30 2.92 -7.28
N TRP A 134 6.39 2.07 -6.81
CA TRP A 134 5.27 1.55 -7.61
C TRP A 134 4.13 2.57 -7.59
N LEU A 135 4.25 3.60 -8.42
CA LEU A 135 3.26 4.67 -8.50
C LEU A 135 1.93 4.14 -9.01
N ARG A 136 0.85 4.63 -8.41
CA ARG A 136 -0.54 4.29 -8.73
C ARG A 136 -1.28 5.48 -9.30
N SER A 137 -2.44 5.24 -9.90
CA SER A 137 -3.34 6.35 -10.26
C SER A 137 -3.73 7.16 -9.02
N PRO A 138 -3.89 8.48 -9.14
CA PRO A 138 -4.33 9.31 -8.01
C PRO A 138 -5.64 8.79 -7.43
N ARG A 139 -5.77 8.89 -6.11
CA ARG A 139 -6.98 8.45 -5.41
C ARG A 139 -8.13 9.41 -5.66
N SER A 140 -9.30 8.85 -5.88
CA SER A 140 -10.53 9.57 -6.20
C SER A 140 -11.70 9.04 -5.36
N ILE A 141 -12.77 9.81 -5.27
CA ILE A 141 -13.94 9.45 -4.44
C ILE A 141 -14.97 8.71 -5.29
N SER A 142 -15.33 7.50 -4.87
CA SER A 142 -16.49 6.76 -5.35
C SER A 142 -17.63 6.94 -4.36
N CYS A 143 -18.82 7.41 -4.83
CA CYS A 143 -19.92 7.81 -3.96
C CYS A 143 -21.28 7.41 -4.54
N SER A 144 -22.26 7.15 -3.67
CA SER A 144 -23.64 6.89 -4.07
C SER A 144 -24.40 8.13 -4.53
N LYS A 145 -23.82 9.33 -4.37
CA LYS A 145 -24.36 10.62 -4.79
C LYS A 145 -23.36 11.36 -5.66
N GLU A 146 -23.88 12.19 -6.55
CA GLU A 146 -23.05 13.07 -7.37
C GLU A 146 -22.39 14.16 -6.49
N ILE A 147 -21.08 14.36 -6.69
CA ILE A 147 -20.27 15.37 -6.00
C ILE A 147 -19.80 16.37 -7.03
N GLN A 148 -20.32 17.58 -7.00
CA GLN A 148 -19.95 18.70 -7.89
C GLN A 148 -19.25 19.84 -7.12
N SER A 149 -19.41 19.87 -5.80
CA SER A 149 -18.83 20.90 -4.94
C SER A 149 -18.49 20.37 -3.56
N LEU A 150 -17.68 21.12 -2.79
CA LEU A 150 -17.43 20.81 -1.38
C LEU A 150 -18.70 20.75 -0.53
N GLY A 151 -19.75 21.46 -0.93
CA GLY A 151 -21.03 21.42 -0.25
C GLY A 151 -21.69 20.05 -0.27
N ASP A 152 -21.48 19.28 -1.35
CA ASP A 152 -22.07 17.97 -1.55
C ASP A 152 -21.44 16.88 -0.69
N LEU A 153 -20.24 17.13 -0.16
CA LEU A 153 -19.55 16.23 0.77
C LEU A 153 -20.15 16.25 2.18
N LYS A 154 -20.81 17.34 2.56
CA LYS A 154 -21.31 17.52 3.92
C LYS A 154 -22.37 16.47 4.27
N GLY A 155 -22.09 15.77 5.38
CA GLY A 155 -22.98 14.74 5.92
C GLY A 155 -22.90 13.39 5.22
N LEU A 156 -22.06 13.24 4.18
CA LEU A 156 -21.72 11.93 3.64
C LEU A 156 -20.76 11.22 4.58
N LYS A 157 -20.92 9.91 4.73
CA LYS A 157 -20.05 9.06 5.50
C LYS A 157 -19.11 8.29 4.56
N MET A 158 -17.82 8.59 4.64
CA MET A 158 -16.80 7.97 3.80
C MET A 158 -16.06 6.87 4.54
N ARG A 159 -15.89 5.72 3.89
CA ARG A 159 -14.95 4.71 4.34
C ARG A 159 -13.53 5.24 4.21
N VAL A 160 -12.74 5.11 5.26
CA VAL A 160 -11.30 5.38 5.27
C VAL A 160 -10.54 4.19 5.86
N PRO A 161 -9.25 3.99 5.53
CA PRO A 161 -8.39 3.06 6.24
C PRO A 161 -8.17 3.54 7.68
N ASP A 162 -7.62 2.67 8.54
CA ASP A 162 -7.23 3.04 9.90
C ASP A 162 -5.92 3.84 9.91
N ILE A 163 -5.96 5.01 9.29
CA ILE A 163 -4.85 5.96 9.19
C ILE A 163 -5.39 7.35 9.53
N LYS A 164 -4.76 7.99 10.52
CA LYS A 164 -5.23 9.26 11.11
C LYS A 164 -5.37 10.39 10.08
N SER A 165 -4.40 10.56 9.20
CA SER A 165 -4.41 11.62 8.17
C SER A 165 -5.58 11.52 7.19
N TYR A 166 -6.04 10.29 6.87
CA TYR A 166 -7.24 10.10 6.05
C TYR A 166 -8.49 10.58 6.78
N MET A 167 -8.64 10.22 8.06
CA MET A 167 -9.78 10.65 8.88
C MET A 167 -9.83 12.16 9.04
N GLU A 168 -8.70 12.77 9.40
CA GLU A 168 -8.61 14.22 9.61
C GLU A 168 -8.82 15.00 8.33
N SER A 169 -8.22 14.58 7.22
CA SER A 169 -8.39 15.22 5.92
C SER A 169 -9.84 15.14 5.43
N ALA A 170 -10.48 13.97 5.52
CA ALA A 170 -11.88 13.79 5.14
C ALA A 170 -12.82 14.64 6.03
N THR A 171 -12.56 14.67 7.34
CA THR A 171 -13.32 15.49 8.29
C THR A 171 -13.18 16.97 7.99
N ALA A 172 -11.99 17.43 7.60
CA ALA A 172 -11.75 18.84 7.21
C ALA A 172 -12.54 19.24 5.96
N LEU A 173 -12.87 18.28 5.08
CA LEU A 173 -13.75 18.50 3.93
C LEU A 173 -15.26 18.41 4.27
N GLY A 174 -15.61 18.14 5.53
CA GLY A 174 -16.99 18.03 6.00
C GLY A 174 -17.61 16.64 5.88
N LEU A 175 -16.82 15.62 5.60
CA LEU A 175 -17.25 14.22 5.59
C LEU A 175 -17.29 13.64 7.01
N GLY A 176 -18.24 12.76 7.28
CA GLY A 176 -18.10 11.78 8.35
C GLY A 176 -17.20 10.64 7.91
N THR A 177 -16.52 9.98 8.83
CA THR A 177 -15.64 8.87 8.49
C THR A 177 -16.05 7.58 9.21
N ALA A 178 -15.76 6.45 8.58
CA ALA A 178 -15.84 5.13 9.21
C ALA A 178 -14.63 4.29 8.78
N GLN A 179 -13.95 3.73 9.74
CA GLN A 179 -12.91 2.75 9.52
C GLN A 179 -13.55 1.40 9.22
N VAL A 180 -13.30 0.87 8.04
CA VAL A 180 -13.79 -0.44 7.59
C VAL A 180 -12.64 -1.14 6.87
N ALA A 181 -12.41 -2.41 7.18
CA ALA A 181 -11.41 -3.21 6.51
C ALA A 181 -11.63 -3.23 4.99
N TRP A 182 -10.54 -3.28 4.21
CA TRP A 182 -10.62 -3.16 2.75
C TRP A 182 -11.56 -4.20 2.13
N GLY A 183 -11.46 -5.47 2.52
CA GLY A 183 -12.31 -6.55 2.02
C GLY A 183 -13.79 -6.42 2.38
N GLU A 184 -14.14 -5.62 3.39
CA GLU A 184 -15.52 -5.39 3.85
C GLU A 184 -16.15 -4.14 3.21
N THR A 185 -15.35 -3.32 2.51
CA THR A 185 -15.79 -2.01 1.98
C THR A 185 -16.94 -2.15 0.98
N TYR A 186 -16.90 -3.15 0.08
CA TYR A 186 -17.98 -3.37 -0.87
C TYR A 186 -19.33 -3.58 -0.17
N LEU A 187 -19.34 -4.45 0.83
CA LEU A 187 -20.56 -4.76 1.59
C LEU A 187 -21.04 -3.55 2.40
N ALA A 188 -20.12 -2.80 3.01
CA ALA A 188 -20.45 -1.58 3.74
C ALA A 188 -21.10 -0.51 2.85
N LEU A 189 -20.61 -0.35 1.61
CA LEU A 189 -21.21 0.52 0.60
C LEU A 189 -22.59 0.00 0.15
N GLN A 190 -22.70 -1.30 -0.12
CA GLN A 190 -23.94 -1.93 -0.57
C GLN A 190 -25.06 -1.82 0.49
N GLN A 191 -24.71 -1.96 1.75
CA GLN A 191 -25.66 -1.86 2.87
C GLN A 191 -25.92 -0.42 3.33
N GLY A 192 -25.22 0.57 2.78
CA GLY A 192 -25.37 1.96 3.17
C GLY A 192 -24.79 2.27 4.58
N VAL A 193 -23.89 1.44 5.07
CA VAL A 193 -23.10 1.73 6.29
C VAL A 193 -22.20 2.93 6.07
N VAL A 194 -21.70 3.06 4.83
CA VAL A 194 -20.99 4.22 4.31
C VAL A 194 -21.56 4.62 2.95
N ASP A 195 -21.50 5.91 2.63
CA ASP A 195 -21.99 6.48 1.37
C ASP A 195 -20.93 6.52 0.27
N ALA A 196 -19.68 6.55 0.68
CA ALA A 196 -18.53 6.75 -0.20
C ALA A 196 -17.30 5.96 0.27
N CYS A 197 -16.39 5.73 -0.64
CA CYS A 197 -15.01 5.35 -0.37
C CYS A 197 -14.07 6.14 -1.29
N GLU A 198 -12.81 6.14 -0.96
CA GLU A 198 -11.76 6.74 -1.78
C GLU A 198 -10.70 5.68 -2.10
N SER A 199 -10.16 5.71 -3.32
CA SER A 199 -9.16 4.74 -3.78
C SER A 199 -8.58 5.14 -5.13
N PRO A 200 -7.46 4.55 -5.57
CA PRO A 200 -7.07 4.54 -6.98
C PRO A 200 -8.15 3.93 -7.88
N LEU A 201 -8.24 4.40 -9.11
CA LEU A 201 -9.31 4.00 -10.04
C LEU A 201 -9.28 2.51 -10.38
N ASP A 202 -8.10 1.93 -10.51
CA ASP A 202 -7.90 0.50 -10.74
C ASP A 202 -8.51 -0.33 -9.60
N SER A 203 -8.29 0.05 -8.35
CA SER A 203 -8.89 -0.62 -7.20
C SER A 203 -10.40 -0.40 -7.08
N ILE A 204 -10.91 0.80 -7.42
CA ILE A 204 -12.37 1.02 -7.51
C ILE A 204 -12.98 0.01 -8.49
N TYR A 205 -12.28 -0.27 -9.60
CA TYR A 205 -12.73 -1.21 -10.61
C TYR A 205 -12.61 -2.66 -10.16
N THR A 206 -11.46 -3.11 -9.69
CA THR A 206 -11.21 -4.50 -9.30
C THR A 206 -12.02 -4.93 -8.08
N MET A 207 -12.25 -4.02 -7.13
CA MET A 207 -13.13 -4.22 -5.97
C MET A 207 -14.62 -3.98 -6.28
N LYS A 208 -14.96 -3.58 -7.52
CA LYS A 208 -16.33 -3.32 -7.99
C LYS A 208 -17.09 -2.27 -7.18
N PHE A 209 -16.40 -1.33 -6.56
CA PHE A 209 -17.05 -0.29 -5.75
C PHE A 209 -18.00 0.59 -6.57
N TYR A 210 -17.79 0.66 -7.88
CA TYR A 210 -18.70 1.34 -8.80
C TYR A 210 -20.12 0.73 -8.85
N GLU A 211 -20.29 -0.52 -8.45
CA GLU A 211 -21.62 -1.17 -8.45
C GLU A 211 -22.54 -0.57 -7.38
N PRO A 212 -22.15 -0.47 -6.08
CA PRO A 212 -22.99 0.18 -5.07
C PRO A 212 -22.96 1.71 -5.16
N THR A 213 -21.84 2.34 -5.55
CA THR A 213 -21.71 3.82 -5.53
C THR A 213 -22.23 4.49 -6.78
N LYS A 214 -22.20 3.83 -7.94
CA LYS A 214 -22.67 4.33 -9.26
C LYS A 214 -21.89 5.51 -9.84
N GLN A 215 -21.13 6.25 -9.05
CA GLN A 215 -20.42 7.46 -9.47
C GLN A 215 -19.00 7.51 -8.93
N VAL A 216 -18.11 8.09 -9.71
CA VAL A 216 -16.73 8.40 -9.32
C VAL A 216 -16.47 9.87 -9.64
N THR A 217 -16.03 10.61 -8.65
CA THR A 217 -15.57 12.00 -8.82
C THR A 217 -14.06 12.01 -8.80
N LEU A 218 -13.44 12.44 -9.89
CA LEU A 218 -11.98 12.52 -10.05
C LEU A 218 -11.41 13.68 -9.22
N THR A 219 -11.34 13.47 -7.92
CA THR A 219 -10.82 14.45 -6.97
C THR A 219 -9.31 14.49 -6.94
N GLU A 220 -8.64 13.38 -7.29
CA GLU A 220 -7.19 13.22 -7.30
C GLU A 220 -6.50 13.77 -6.03
N HIS A 221 -7.15 13.57 -4.90
CA HIS A 221 -6.82 14.20 -3.62
C HIS A 221 -5.59 13.62 -2.92
N ILE A 222 -5.15 12.40 -3.31
CA ILE A 222 -3.89 11.80 -2.85
C ILE A 222 -3.12 11.28 -4.07
N ARG A 223 -1.82 11.58 -4.14
CA ARG A 223 -0.87 10.86 -4.98
C ARG A 223 -0.50 9.59 -4.24
N ASP A 224 -0.51 8.45 -4.91
CA ASP A 224 -0.43 7.14 -4.26
C ASP A 224 0.68 6.28 -4.86
N ASN A 225 1.21 5.39 -4.03
CA ASN A 225 2.15 4.35 -4.43
C ASN A 225 1.82 3.06 -3.69
N ALA A 226 2.31 1.95 -4.19
CA ALA A 226 2.48 0.75 -3.40
C ALA A 226 3.93 0.65 -2.94
N ALA A 227 4.11 0.17 -1.71
CA ALA A 227 5.39 -0.12 -1.11
C ALA A 227 5.50 -1.59 -0.72
N VAL A 228 6.71 -2.11 -0.76
CA VAL A 228 7.06 -3.46 -0.34
C VAL A 228 7.68 -3.38 1.05
N TYR A 229 6.96 -3.86 2.06
CA TYR A 229 7.39 -3.95 3.45
C TYR A 229 7.92 -5.33 3.74
N MET A 230 9.09 -5.43 4.34
CA MET A 230 9.75 -6.70 4.67
C MET A 230 10.29 -6.69 6.09
N ASN A 231 10.29 -7.83 6.76
CA ASN A 231 10.97 -7.97 8.04
C ASN A 231 12.46 -7.66 7.90
N ASP A 232 12.98 -6.69 8.67
CA ASP A 232 14.35 -6.20 8.54
C ASP A 232 15.41 -7.25 8.94
N ALA A 233 15.11 -8.10 9.93
CA ALA A 233 16.01 -9.16 10.33
C ALA A 233 16.19 -10.19 9.19
N LEU A 234 15.08 -10.56 8.51
CA LEU A 234 15.15 -11.45 7.35
C LEU A 234 15.92 -10.79 6.20
N TYR A 235 15.66 -9.50 5.91
CA TYR A 235 16.44 -8.76 4.91
C TYR A 235 17.94 -8.75 5.23
N GLY A 236 18.29 -8.66 6.53
CA GLY A 236 19.67 -8.73 7.00
C GLY A 236 20.37 -10.05 6.67
N GLU A 237 19.62 -11.17 6.60
CA GLU A 237 20.15 -12.49 6.26
C GLU A 237 20.45 -12.69 4.77
N LEU A 238 19.86 -11.87 3.89
CA LEU A 238 20.11 -11.94 2.45
C LEU A 238 21.56 -11.56 2.12
N SER A 239 22.18 -12.27 1.19
CA SER A 239 23.49 -11.91 0.66
C SER A 239 23.42 -10.58 -0.11
N SER A 240 24.58 -9.97 -0.36
CA SER A 240 24.64 -8.72 -1.14
C SER A 240 24.14 -8.90 -2.59
N ALA A 241 24.25 -10.11 -3.16
CA ALA A 241 23.71 -10.44 -4.46
C ALA A 241 22.18 -10.61 -4.40
N GLN A 242 21.68 -11.33 -3.39
CA GLN A 242 20.24 -11.53 -3.17
C GLN A 242 19.50 -10.22 -2.90
N LYS A 243 20.11 -9.23 -2.25
CA LYS A 243 19.52 -7.89 -2.04
C LYS A 243 19.39 -7.06 -3.33
N LYS A 244 20.08 -7.47 -4.38
CA LYS A 244 20.05 -6.80 -5.70
C LYS A 244 19.27 -7.57 -6.75
N SER A 245 18.93 -8.83 -6.48
CA SER A 245 18.08 -9.65 -7.35
C SER A 245 16.62 -9.20 -7.29
#